data_6140043e4244ba4e3dc603ea084744b9
#
_entry.id   6140043e4244ba4e3dc603ea084744b9
#
_cell.length_a   1.000
_cell.length_b   1.000
_cell.length_c   1.000
_cell.angle_alpha   90.00
_cell.angle_beta   90.00
_cell.angle_gamma   90.00
#
_symmetry.space_group_name_H-M   'P 1'
#
loop_
_entity.id
_entity.type
_entity.pdbx_description
1 polymer ?
#
loop_
_entity_poly.entity_id
_entity_poly.type
_entity_poly.pdbx_seq_one_letter_code
_entity_poly.pdbx_strand_id
1 'polypeptide(L)'
;MPHVLRLTDLISEGKLAGKRVFIRADLNVPQDDAGNITEDTRIRASVPAIRAALDAGAAVMVTSHLGRPTEGEFKPEDSLAPVAERLSELLGLEVKLVQNWVDGVDVAPGQVVLLENCRVNKGEKKNSDELAQKMAKLCDVYVNDAFGTAHRAEATTHGIAKFAPVACAGPLLGAELDALGKALGQPARPLVAIVAGSKVSTKLTILKSLADKVDNLIVGGGIANTFMLAAGLKIGKSLAEPDLVGDAKTIIELMAARGASVPIPVDVVCAKEFSATAQATVKDVKDVTDDDMILDIGPKTAAQLADQLKAAGTIVWNGPVGVFEFDQFGNGTKVLAEAIAASSGFSIAGGGDTLAAIAKYSIADRVGYISTGGGAFLEFLEGKTLPAVEILEQRAQRQEALA
;
A
#
# COMPACT_ATOMS: atom_id res chain seq x y z
N MET A 1 -7.29 13.79 9.34
CA MET A 1 -7.73 12.42 8.99
C MET A 1 -9.01 12.49 8.20
N PRO A 2 -9.11 11.69 7.13
CA PRO A 2 -10.37 11.60 6.40
C PRO A 2 -11.47 11.02 7.29
N HIS A 3 -12.57 11.74 7.44
CA HIS A 3 -13.76 11.21 8.09
C HIS A 3 -14.64 10.56 7.03
N VAL A 4 -14.83 9.25 7.15
CA VAL A 4 -15.67 8.44 6.27
C VAL A 4 -16.67 7.63 7.08
N LEU A 5 -17.83 7.34 6.49
CA LEU A 5 -18.73 6.37 7.07
C LEU A 5 -18.10 4.99 7.03
N ARG A 6 -18.34 4.18 8.05
CA ARG A 6 -17.79 2.83 8.14
C ARG A 6 -18.88 1.80 8.17
N LEU A 7 -18.62 0.68 7.48
CA LEU A 7 -19.54 -0.47 7.47
C LEU A 7 -19.89 -0.93 8.89
N THR A 8 -18.88 -0.97 9.77
CA THR A 8 -19.05 -1.39 11.17
C THR A 8 -20.03 -0.49 11.93
N ASP A 9 -20.02 0.81 11.67
CA ASP A 9 -20.97 1.76 12.30
C ASP A 9 -22.38 1.54 11.79
N LEU A 10 -22.55 1.31 10.48
CA LEU A 10 -23.86 1.01 9.90
C LEU A 10 -24.44 -0.29 10.48
N ILE A 11 -23.61 -1.28 10.70
CA ILE A 11 -24.00 -2.55 11.32
C ILE A 11 -24.45 -2.33 12.76
N SER A 12 -23.66 -1.61 13.56
CA SER A 12 -24.00 -1.33 14.97
C SER A 12 -25.25 -0.49 15.13
N GLU A 13 -25.58 0.33 14.14
CA GLU A 13 -26.80 1.15 14.10
C GLU A 13 -28.02 0.40 13.53
N GLY A 14 -27.86 -0.88 13.16
CA GLY A 14 -28.93 -1.70 12.60
C GLY A 14 -29.37 -1.32 11.20
N LYS A 15 -28.52 -0.64 10.43
CA LYS A 15 -28.88 -0.06 9.12
C LYS A 15 -28.64 -1.00 7.93
N LEU A 16 -28.21 -2.25 8.15
CA LEU A 16 -27.90 -3.18 7.08
C LEU A 16 -28.96 -4.27 6.86
N ALA A 17 -29.76 -4.60 7.84
CA ALA A 17 -30.75 -5.69 7.74
C ALA A 17 -31.69 -5.46 6.56
N GLY A 18 -31.82 -6.46 5.70
CA GLY A 18 -32.64 -6.41 4.49
C GLY A 18 -32.12 -5.52 3.36
N LYS A 19 -30.97 -4.89 3.52
CA LYS A 19 -30.41 -3.99 2.51
C LYS A 19 -29.57 -4.76 1.48
N ARG A 20 -29.52 -4.22 0.25
CA ARG A 20 -28.63 -4.69 -0.80
C ARG A 20 -27.30 -3.98 -0.64
N VAL A 21 -26.26 -4.75 -0.38
CA VAL A 21 -24.90 -4.22 -0.12
C VAL A 21 -23.97 -4.61 -1.26
N PHE A 22 -23.36 -3.62 -1.87
CA PHE A 22 -22.38 -3.78 -2.94
C PHE A 22 -20.99 -3.54 -2.38
N ILE A 23 -20.17 -4.59 -2.33
CA ILE A 23 -18.79 -4.51 -1.81
C ILE A 23 -17.79 -4.53 -2.97
N ARG A 24 -17.03 -3.45 -3.12
CA ARG A 24 -15.88 -3.43 -4.02
C ARG A 24 -14.66 -3.93 -3.24
N ALA A 25 -14.32 -5.19 -3.46
CA ALA A 25 -13.18 -5.85 -2.86
C ALA A 25 -11.95 -5.82 -3.77
N ASP A 26 -10.82 -6.22 -3.26
CA ASP A 26 -9.61 -6.52 -4.05
C ASP A 26 -9.39 -8.04 -4.04
N LEU A 27 -9.83 -8.68 -5.11
CA LEU A 27 -9.72 -10.12 -5.34
C LEU A 27 -8.79 -10.42 -6.52
N ASN A 28 -7.94 -9.48 -6.89
CA ASN A 28 -6.97 -9.63 -7.95
C ASN A 28 -5.80 -10.49 -7.48
N VAL A 29 -6.01 -11.79 -7.45
CA VAL A 29 -5.04 -12.77 -6.97
C VAL A 29 -4.18 -13.31 -8.11
N PRO A 30 -2.94 -13.73 -7.83
CA PRO A 30 -2.09 -14.36 -8.83
C PRO A 30 -2.61 -15.75 -9.18
N GLN A 31 -2.49 -16.10 -10.45
CA GLN A 31 -2.89 -17.40 -11.01
C GLN A 31 -1.73 -17.98 -11.81
N ASP A 32 -1.67 -19.32 -11.87
CA ASP A 32 -0.77 -20.01 -12.78
C ASP A 32 -1.32 -20.01 -14.22
N ASP A 33 -0.57 -20.59 -15.16
CA ASP A 33 -0.96 -20.64 -16.57
C ASP A 33 -2.26 -21.45 -16.81
N ALA A 34 -2.59 -22.33 -15.89
CA ALA A 34 -3.83 -23.13 -15.93
C ALA A 34 -5.03 -22.42 -15.28
N GLY A 35 -4.84 -21.20 -14.74
CA GLY A 35 -5.88 -20.42 -14.07
C GLY A 35 -6.10 -20.77 -12.61
N ASN A 36 -5.22 -21.59 -12.01
CA ASN A 36 -5.31 -21.91 -10.59
C ASN A 36 -4.76 -20.75 -9.73
N ILE A 37 -5.44 -20.46 -8.65
CA ILE A 37 -5.00 -19.45 -7.69
C ILE A 37 -3.74 -19.95 -6.97
N THR A 38 -2.65 -19.21 -7.07
CA THR A 38 -1.37 -19.57 -6.45
C THR A 38 -1.19 -18.98 -5.06
N GLU A 39 -1.97 -17.94 -4.72
CA GLU A 39 -1.89 -17.27 -3.43
C GLU A 39 -3.25 -16.58 -3.18
N ASP A 40 -3.88 -16.84 -2.04
CA ASP A 40 -5.26 -16.44 -1.75
C ASP A 40 -5.40 -15.39 -0.63
N THR A 41 -4.32 -14.72 -0.24
CA THR A 41 -4.32 -13.77 0.88
C THR A 41 -5.39 -12.67 0.72
N ARG A 42 -5.53 -12.12 -0.49
CA ARG A 42 -6.52 -11.07 -0.76
C ARG A 42 -7.95 -11.56 -0.62
N ILE A 43 -8.19 -12.81 -1.02
CA ILE A 43 -9.52 -13.42 -0.88
C ILE A 43 -9.84 -13.62 0.61
N ARG A 44 -8.90 -14.17 1.38
CA ARG A 44 -9.04 -14.35 2.83
C ARG A 44 -9.28 -13.02 3.54
N ALA A 45 -8.56 -11.99 3.16
CA ALA A 45 -8.67 -10.65 3.74
C ALA A 45 -10.05 -10.00 3.46
N SER A 46 -10.72 -10.41 2.39
CA SER A 46 -12.04 -9.89 2.02
C SER A 46 -13.20 -10.58 2.75
N VAL A 47 -12.95 -11.75 3.34
CA VAL A 47 -13.98 -12.52 4.04
C VAL A 47 -14.63 -11.78 5.22
N PRO A 48 -13.89 -11.07 6.09
CA PRO A 48 -14.50 -10.37 7.22
C PRO A 48 -15.59 -9.36 6.84
N ALA A 49 -15.38 -8.56 5.80
CA ALA A 49 -16.38 -7.60 5.33
C ALA A 49 -17.65 -8.30 4.82
N ILE A 50 -17.47 -9.35 4.03
CA ILE A 50 -18.58 -10.14 3.46
C ILE A 50 -19.38 -10.79 4.59
N ARG A 51 -18.70 -11.44 5.51
CA ARG A 51 -19.33 -12.12 6.65
C ARG A 51 -20.06 -11.15 7.56
N ALA A 52 -19.46 -9.99 7.84
CA ALA A 52 -20.10 -8.97 8.66
C ALA A 52 -21.42 -8.48 8.05
N ALA A 53 -21.44 -8.24 6.73
CA ALA A 53 -22.65 -7.83 6.02
C ALA A 53 -23.72 -8.94 6.00
N LEU A 54 -23.31 -10.19 5.75
CA LEU A 54 -24.22 -11.34 5.80
C LEU A 54 -24.84 -11.55 7.18
N ASP A 55 -24.01 -11.48 8.23
CA ASP A 55 -24.45 -11.66 9.62
C ASP A 55 -25.39 -10.53 10.07
N ALA A 56 -25.28 -9.37 9.46
CA ALA A 56 -26.19 -8.24 9.69
C ALA A 56 -27.51 -8.36 8.90
N GLY A 57 -27.71 -9.43 8.14
CA GLY A 57 -28.96 -9.67 7.41
C GLY A 57 -29.03 -9.01 6.02
N ALA A 58 -27.92 -8.63 5.44
CA ALA A 58 -27.89 -8.02 4.12
C ALA A 58 -27.91 -9.03 2.97
N ALA A 59 -28.38 -8.58 1.81
CA ALA A 59 -28.16 -9.23 0.53
C ALA A 59 -26.84 -8.70 -0.05
N VAL A 60 -25.85 -9.57 -0.26
CA VAL A 60 -24.47 -9.15 -0.53
C VAL A 60 -24.05 -9.43 -1.97
N MET A 61 -23.57 -8.38 -2.65
CA MET A 61 -22.95 -8.44 -3.96
C MET A 61 -21.49 -8.03 -3.80
N VAL A 62 -20.58 -8.83 -4.33
CA VAL A 62 -19.14 -8.54 -4.27
C VAL A 62 -18.59 -8.48 -5.69
N THR A 63 -17.73 -7.52 -5.98
CA THR A 63 -17.00 -7.49 -7.25
C THR A 63 -15.55 -7.07 -7.04
N SER A 64 -14.74 -7.35 -8.03
CA SER A 64 -13.34 -6.96 -8.12
C SER A 64 -12.92 -6.96 -9.59
N HIS A 65 -11.79 -6.32 -9.85
CA HIS A 65 -11.06 -6.58 -11.08
C HIS A 65 -10.18 -7.82 -10.91
N LEU A 66 -9.82 -8.44 -12.01
CA LEU A 66 -8.84 -9.51 -12.11
C LEU A 66 -8.03 -9.29 -13.39
N GLY A 67 -6.71 -9.17 -13.24
CA GLY A 67 -5.82 -8.97 -14.39
C GLY A 67 -6.07 -7.64 -15.12
N ARG A 68 -5.83 -7.69 -16.42
CA ARG A 68 -5.97 -6.53 -17.32
C ARG A 68 -6.78 -6.90 -18.57
N PRO A 69 -8.08 -7.19 -18.41
CA PRO A 69 -8.93 -7.53 -19.53
C PRO A 69 -9.12 -6.35 -20.46
N THR A 70 -9.50 -6.63 -21.71
CA THR A 70 -9.98 -5.61 -22.64
C THR A 70 -11.44 -5.31 -22.33
N GLU A 71 -11.78 -4.06 -22.09
CA GLU A 71 -13.19 -3.67 -21.84
C GLU A 71 -14.12 -4.07 -22.98
N GLY A 72 -15.23 -4.67 -22.65
CA GLY A 72 -16.22 -5.13 -23.61
C GLY A 72 -15.93 -6.49 -24.26
N GLU A 73 -14.79 -7.10 -23.91
CA GLU A 73 -14.36 -8.41 -24.43
C GLU A 73 -14.08 -9.37 -23.28
N PHE A 74 -15.09 -10.15 -22.90
CA PHE A 74 -14.91 -11.16 -21.88
C PHE A 74 -14.19 -12.40 -22.45
N LYS A 75 -13.12 -12.83 -21.77
CA LYS A 75 -12.42 -14.08 -22.05
C LYS A 75 -12.45 -14.98 -20.84
N PRO A 76 -12.44 -16.33 -20.99
CA PRO A 76 -12.47 -17.25 -19.84
C PRO A 76 -11.37 -16.99 -18.79
N GLU A 77 -10.16 -16.58 -19.22
CA GLU A 77 -9.06 -16.25 -18.32
C GLU A 77 -9.30 -14.97 -17.48
N ASP A 78 -10.26 -14.16 -17.86
CA ASP A 78 -10.64 -12.94 -17.12
C ASP A 78 -11.66 -13.22 -16.02
N SER A 79 -12.17 -14.46 -15.93
CA SER A 79 -13.26 -14.81 -15.03
C SER A 79 -12.84 -14.90 -13.57
N LEU A 80 -13.71 -14.41 -12.70
CA LEU A 80 -13.62 -14.59 -11.25
C LEU A 80 -14.16 -15.96 -10.79
N ALA A 81 -14.43 -16.90 -11.69
CA ALA A 81 -14.94 -18.23 -11.33
C ALA A 81 -14.07 -18.94 -10.29
N PRO A 82 -12.73 -18.99 -10.39
CA PRO A 82 -11.89 -19.59 -9.36
C PRO A 82 -12.01 -18.88 -8.00
N VAL A 83 -12.21 -17.57 -8.02
CA VAL A 83 -12.39 -16.76 -6.80
C VAL A 83 -13.73 -17.08 -6.14
N ALA A 84 -14.80 -17.26 -6.93
CA ALA A 84 -16.12 -17.64 -6.42
C ALA A 84 -16.06 -19.01 -5.72
N GLU A 85 -15.35 -19.97 -6.29
CA GLU A 85 -15.14 -21.27 -5.69
C GLU A 85 -14.39 -21.16 -4.35
N ARG A 86 -13.31 -20.41 -4.32
CA ARG A 86 -12.53 -20.22 -3.10
C ARG A 86 -13.29 -19.46 -2.01
N LEU A 87 -14.06 -18.43 -2.36
CA LEU A 87 -14.94 -17.74 -1.43
C LEU A 87 -16.00 -18.65 -0.85
N SER A 88 -16.58 -19.54 -1.68
CA SER A 88 -17.56 -20.52 -1.21
C SER A 88 -16.98 -21.43 -0.14
N GLU A 89 -15.76 -21.92 -0.34
CA GLU A 89 -15.05 -22.75 0.64
C GLU A 89 -14.81 -21.98 1.95
N LEU A 90 -14.31 -20.75 1.85
CA LEU A 90 -13.95 -19.93 3.02
C LEU A 90 -15.18 -19.47 3.83
N LEU A 91 -16.29 -19.18 3.15
CA LEU A 91 -17.53 -18.75 3.79
C LEU A 91 -18.39 -19.92 4.27
N GLY A 92 -18.16 -21.13 3.75
CA GLY A 92 -18.99 -22.30 4.07
C GLY A 92 -20.40 -22.23 3.51
N LEU A 93 -20.59 -21.48 2.43
CA LEU A 93 -21.87 -21.34 1.72
C LEU A 93 -21.61 -21.10 0.23
N GLU A 94 -22.64 -21.30 -0.60
CA GLU A 94 -22.50 -21.11 -2.03
C GLU A 94 -22.40 -19.63 -2.40
N VAL A 95 -21.34 -19.28 -3.14
CA VAL A 95 -21.18 -17.97 -3.76
C VAL A 95 -21.35 -18.14 -5.26
N LYS A 96 -22.48 -17.72 -5.79
CA LYS A 96 -22.75 -17.78 -7.24
C LYS A 96 -22.03 -16.67 -7.96
N LEU A 97 -21.41 -17.01 -9.10
CA LEU A 97 -20.85 -16.04 -10.03
C LEU A 97 -21.96 -15.52 -10.95
N VAL A 98 -22.09 -14.21 -11.04
CA VAL A 98 -23.13 -13.57 -11.87
C VAL A 98 -22.46 -12.79 -13.01
N GLN A 99 -22.76 -13.17 -14.24
CA GLN A 99 -22.33 -12.46 -15.44
C GLN A 99 -23.37 -11.42 -15.86
N ASN A 100 -22.97 -10.47 -16.68
CA ASN A 100 -23.86 -9.41 -17.24
C ASN A 100 -24.74 -8.74 -16.16
N TRP A 101 -24.14 -8.40 -15.06
CA TRP A 101 -24.81 -7.98 -13.84
C TRP A 101 -25.18 -6.49 -13.76
N VAL A 102 -24.67 -5.67 -14.69
CA VAL A 102 -24.80 -4.20 -14.62
C VAL A 102 -26.26 -3.74 -14.62
N ASP A 103 -27.11 -4.44 -15.34
CA ASP A 103 -28.52 -4.08 -15.50
C ASP A 103 -29.46 -4.75 -14.47
N GLY A 104 -28.95 -5.61 -13.65
CA GLY A 104 -29.74 -6.24 -12.59
C GLY A 104 -29.05 -7.42 -11.94
N VAL A 105 -29.27 -7.60 -10.64
CA VAL A 105 -28.77 -8.72 -9.85
C VAL A 105 -29.89 -9.25 -8.96
N ASP A 106 -30.06 -10.56 -8.96
CA ASP A 106 -31.00 -11.25 -8.06
C ASP A 106 -30.25 -11.83 -6.88
N VAL A 107 -30.44 -11.25 -5.70
CA VAL A 107 -29.81 -11.69 -4.45
C VAL A 107 -30.73 -11.37 -3.28
N ALA A 108 -30.96 -12.33 -2.39
CA ALA A 108 -31.81 -12.17 -1.23
C ALA A 108 -30.97 -11.95 0.06
N PRO A 109 -31.57 -11.36 1.12
CA PRO A 109 -30.89 -11.28 2.43
C PRO A 109 -30.36 -12.62 2.89
N GLY A 110 -29.11 -12.64 3.38
CA GLY A 110 -28.41 -13.87 3.77
C GLY A 110 -27.68 -14.58 2.63
N GLN A 111 -27.86 -14.14 1.40
CA GLN A 111 -27.15 -14.65 0.23
C GLN A 111 -25.99 -13.71 -0.17
N VAL A 112 -24.97 -14.30 -0.78
CA VAL A 112 -23.86 -13.56 -1.38
C VAL A 112 -23.64 -14.04 -2.81
N VAL A 113 -23.43 -13.10 -3.72
CA VAL A 113 -23.07 -13.37 -5.12
C VAL A 113 -21.78 -12.64 -5.46
N LEU A 114 -20.96 -13.24 -6.33
CA LEU A 114 -19.78 -12.60 -6.90
C LEU A 114 -20.12 -12.13 -8.32
N LEU A 115 -20.05 -10.82 -8.50
CA LEU A 115 -20.29 -10.19 -9.79
C LEU A 115 -19.02 -10.29 -10.63
N GLU A 116 -19.15 -10.78 -11.87
CA GLU A 116 -18.02 -11.02 -12.78
C GLU A 116 -17.15 -9.78 -12.95
N ASN A 117 -15.87 -10.01 -13.21
CA ASN A 117 -14.79 -9.02 -13.35
C ASN A 117 -15.26 -7.64 -13.82
N CYS A 118 -15.19 -6.67 -12.93
CA CYS A 118 -15.74 -5.34 -13.20
C CYS A 118 -14.99 -4.60 -14.31
N ARG A 119 -13.73 -4.95 -14.58
CA ARG A 119 -12.95 -4.32 -15.66
C ARG A 119 -13.34 -4.76 -17.06
N VAL A 120 -14.19 -5.75 -17.19
CA VAL A 120 -14.75 -6.14 -18.48
C VAL A 120 -15.83 -5.16 -18.94
N ASN A 121 -16.42 -4.41 -18.03
CA ASN A 121 -17.48 -3.45 -18.35
C ASN A 121 -16.93 -2.18 -19.01
N LYS A 122 -17.49 -1.80 -20.14
CA LYS A 122 -17.15 -0.54 -20.81
C LYS A 122 -17.47 0.63 -19.90
N GLY A 123 -16.50 1.52 -19.72
CA GLY A 123 -16.62 2.70 -18.87
C GLY A 123 -16.07 2.53 -17.47
N GLU A 124 -15.64 1.34 -17.06
CA GLU A 124 -15.07 1.12 -15.73
C GLU A 124 -13.82 1.98 -15.50
N LYS A 125 -12.82 1.85 -16.36
CA LYS A 125 -11.57 2.63 -16.22
C LYS A 125 -11.76 4.14 -16.41
N LYS A 126 -12.70 4.52 -17.25
CA LYS A 126 -13.01 5.93 -17.52
C LYS A 126 -13.87 6.57 -16.44
N ASN A 127 -14.25 5.81 -15.42
CA ASN A 127 -15.14 6.29 -14.37
C ASN A 127 -16.45 6.87 -14.94
N SER A 128 -17.05 6.15 -15.88
CA SER A 128 -18.28 6.58 -16.57
C SER A 128 -19.41 6.80 -15.58
N ASP A 129 -20.01 7.98 -15.59
CA ASP A 129 -21.17 8.29 -14.75
C ASP A 129 -22.39 7.43 -15.12
N GLU A 130 -22.59 7.13 -16.40
CA GLU A 130 -23.67 6.25 -16.85
C GLU A 130 -23.56 4.86 -16.26
N LEU A 131 -22.35 4.24 -16.33
CA LEU A 131 -22.08 2.95 -15.73
C LEU A 131 -22.23 3.00 -14.20
N ALA A 132 -21.68 4.03 -13.58
CA ALA A 132 -21.74 4.20 -12.13
C ALA A 132 -23.19 4.34 -11.63
N GLN A 133 -24.03 5.07 -12.33
CA GLN A 133 -25.46 5.22 -12.00
C GLN A 133 -26.20 3.89 -12.11
N LYS A 134 -25.91 3.08 -13.14
CA LYS A 134 -26.50 1.73 -13.27
C LYS A 134 -26.10 0.84 -12.09
N MET A 135 -24.83 0.83 -11.73
CA MET A 135 -24.34 0.05 -10.59
C MET A 135 -24.91 0.54 -9.26
N ALA A 136 -25.05 1.85 -9.08
CA ALA A 136 -25.63 2.42 -7.87
C ALA A 136 -27.09 2.00 -7.65
N LYS A 137 -27.83 1.76 -8.73
CA LYS A 137 -29.23 1.27 -8.65
C LYS A 137 -29.31 -0.18 -8.15
N LEU A 138 -28.23 -0.94 -8.21
CA LEU A 138 -28.20 -2.32 -7.73
C LEU A 138 -28.17 -2.41 -6.21
N CYS A 139 -27.83 -1.35 -5.51
CA CYS A 139 -27.57 -1.41 -4.07
C CYS A 139 -28.23 -0.27 -3.30
N ASP A 140 -28.38 -0.49 -1.99
CA ASP A 140 -28.76 0.51 -1.01
C ASP A 140 -27.52 1.06 -0.29
N VAL A 141 -26.49 0.24 -0.14
CA VAL A 141 -25.22 0.60 0.48
C VAL A 141 -24.06 0.13 -0.39
N TYR A 142 -23.18 1.06 -0.71
CA TYR A 142 -21.90 0.79 -1.36
C TYR A 142 -20.78 0.74 -0.32
N VAL A 143 -19.94 -0.26 -0.41
CA VAL A 143 -18.78 -0.45 0.47
C VAL A 143 -17.50 -0.53 -0.37
N ASN A 144 -16.55 0.36 -0.12
CA ASN A 144 -15.21 0.21 -0.64
C ASN A 144 -14.32 -0.49 0.38
N ASP A 145 -13.82 -1.66 0.03
CA ASP A 145 -12.92 -2.46 0.87
C ASP A 145 -11.62 -2.81 0.14
N ALA A 146 -11.21 -1.94 -0.80
CA ALA A 146 -10.11 -2.16 -1.72
C ALA A 146 -9.11 -0.99 -1.71
N PHE A 147 -8.32 -0.87 -0.63
CA PHE A 147 -7.31 0.19 -0.53
C PHE A 147 -6.30 0.15 -1.68
N GLY A 148 -5.93 -1.04 -2.15
CA GLY A 148 -4.98 -1.21 -3.26
C GLY A 148 -5.37 -0.51 -4.56
N THR A 149 -6.65 -0.18 -4.75
CA THR A 149 -7.16 0.55 -5.92
C THR A 149 -7.65 1.96 -5.58
N ALA A 150 -7.45 2.42 -4.35
CA ALA A 150 -7.98 3.70 -3.87
C ALA A 150 -7.40 4.92 -4.60
N HIS A 151 -6.24 4.77 -5.23
CA HIS A 151 -5.57 5.81 -6.02
C HIS A 151 -6.15 5.97 -7.43
N ARG A 152 -7.10 5.12 -7.82
CA ARG A 152 -7.73 5.14 -9.16
C ARG A 152 -9.19 5.59 -9.07
N ALA A 153 -9.55 6.56 -9.89
CA ALA A 153 -10.94 6.98 -10.07
C ALA A 153 -11.58 6.12 -11.17
N GLU A 154 -12.15 4.98 -10.78
CA GLU A 154 -12.86 4.06 -11.67
C GLU A 154 -14.32 3.96 -11.25
N ALA A 155 -15.19 3.40 -12.09
CA ALA A 155 -16.62 3.37 -11.82
C ALA A 155 -16.95 2.60 -10.53
N THR A 156 -16.30 1.45 -10.25
CA THR A 156 -16.55 0.65 -9.03
C THR A 156 -15.81 1.16 -7.79
N THR A 157 -14.82 2.04 -7.93
CA THR A 157 -14.06 2.57 -6.80
C THR A 157 -14.40 4.02 -6.45
N HIS A 158 -14.93 4.77 -7.39
CA HIS A 158 -15.24 6.18 -7.24
C HIS A 158 -16.67 6.53 -7.69
N GLY A 159 -17.00 6.31 -8.98
CA GLY A 159 -18.26 6.77 -9.54
C GLY A 159 -19.50 6.23 -8.84
N ILE A 160 -19.53 4.94 -8.53
CA ILE A 160 -20.64 4.32 -7.80
C ILE A 160 -20.88 4.99 -6.44
N ALA A 161 -19.81 5.41 -5.76
CA ALA A 161 -19.91 6.10 -4.49
C ALA A 161 -20.56 7.47 -4.58
N LYS A 162 -20.50 8.11 -5.76
CA LYS A 162 -21.20 9.39 -6.00
C LYS A 162 -22.72 9.21 -5.99
N PHE A 163 -23.22 8.10 -6.51
CA PHE A 163 -24.64 7.89 -6.83
C PHE A 163 -25.35 6.90 -5.90
N ALA A 164 -24.63 6.05 -5.19
CA ALA A 164 -25.22 5.11 -4.23
C ALA A 164 -25.96 5.86 -3.11
N PRO A 165 -27.08 5.34 -2.57
CA PRO A 165 -27.79 5.99 -1.47
C PRO A 165 -26.90 6.21 -0.25
N VAL A 166 -26.09 5.21 0.11
CA VAL A 166 -25.09 5.27 1.19
C VAL A 166 -23.76 4.74 0.67
N ALA A 167 -22.66 5.40 1.02
CA ALA A 167 -21.31 4.98 0.64
C ALA A 167 -20.40 4.98 1.87
N CYS A 168 -19.72 3.86 2.10
CA CYS A 168 -18.89 3.69 3.28
C CYS A 168 -17.60 2.90 2.99
N ALA A 169 -16.70 2.91 3.96
CA ALA A 169 -15.47 2.12 3.95
C ALA A 169 -15.70 0.78 4.64
N GLY A 170 -15.20 -0.29 4.04
CA GLY A 170 -15.11 -1.59 4.69
C GLY A 170 -13.97 -1.66 5.70
N PRO A 171 -13.85 -2.78 6.42
CA PRO A 171 -12.83 -2.94 7.47
C PRO A 171 -11.39 -2.80 6.98
N LEU A 172 -11.05 -3.33 5.79
CA LEU A 172 -9.70 -3.21 5.23
C LEU A 172 -9.34 -1.77 4.90
N LEU A 173 -10.22 -1.06 4.22
CA LEU A 173 -10.00 0.34 3.90
C LEU A 173 -9.94 1.18 5.19
N GLY A 174 -10.82 0.93 6.12
CA GLY A 174 -10.83 1.60 7.41
C GLY A 174 -9.54 1.42 8.19
N ALA A 175 -9.03 0.19 8.26
CA ALA A 175 -7.76 -0.11 8.93
C ALA A 175 -6.56 0.60 8.29
N GLU A 176 -6.50 0.64 6.94
CA GLU A 176 -5.47 1.39 6.23
C GLU A 176 -5.54 2.89 6.55
N LEU A 177 -6.72 3.47 6.53
CA LEU A 177 -6.91 4.89 6.84
C LEU A 177 -6.53 5.20 8.29
N ASP A 178 -6.87 4.33 9.24
CA ASP A 178 -6.50 4.48 10.64
C ASP A 178 -4.97 4.42 10.82
N ALA A 179 -4.32 3.46 10.18
CA ALA A 179 -2.87 3.29 10.25
C ALA A 179 -2.11 4.48 9.65
N LEU A 180 -2.54 4.92 8.46
CA LEU A 180 -1.93 6.08 7.78
C LEU A 180 -2.12 7.36 8.58
N GLY A 181 -3.27 7.54 9.18
CA GLY A 181 -3.52 8.69 10.03
C GLY A 181 -2.72 8.68 11.32
N LYS A 182 -2.59 7.53 11.95
CA LYS A 182 -1.73 7.37 13.12
C LYS A 182 -0.25 7.66 12.81
N ALA A 183 0.18 7.26 11.59
CA ALA A 183 1.56 7.46 11.16
C ALA A 183 1.87 8.89 10.72
N LEU A 184 0.95 9.57 10.04
CA LEU A 184 1.23 10.85 9.35
C LEU A 184 0.31 12.00 9.73
N GLY A 185 -0.86 11.74 10.31
CA GLY A 185 -1.80 12.78 10.70
C GLY A 185 -1.38 13.49 11.98
N GLN A 186 -1.28 12.74 13.06
CA GLN A 186 -0.78 13.21 14.37
C GLN A 186 0.18 12.18 14.95
N PRO A 187 1.38 12.03 14.34
CA PRO A 187 2.30 10.99 14.76
C PRO A 187 2.91 11.28 16.13
N ALA A 188 3.12 10.21 16.91
CA ALA A 188 4.01 10.27 18.05
C ALA A 188 5.43 10.52 17.55
N ARG A 189 6.11 11.51 18.13
CA ARG A 189 7.46 11.92 17.75
C ARG A 189 8.53 11.20 18.60
N PRO A 190 9.76 10.98 18.09
CA PRO A 190 10.23 11.33 16.74
C PRO A 190 9.54 10.50 15.66
N LEU A 191 9.22 11.13 14.52
CA LEU A 191 8.74 10.48 13.32
C LEU A 191 9.93 10.19 12.40
N VAL A 192 10.21 8.92 12.17
CA VAL A 192 11.31 8.45 11.34
C VAL A 192 10.75 7.78 10.09
N ALA A 193 11.18 8.21 8.93
CA ALA A 193 10.83 7.55 7.67
C ALA A 193 12.06 6.92 7.04
N ILE A 194 11.87 5.74 6.45
CA ILE A 194 12.86 5.07 5.60
C ILE A 194 12.30 5.10 4.17
N VAL A 195 13.01 5.77 3.27
CA VAL A 195 12.72 5.79 1.85
C VAL A 195 13.94 5.29 1.10
N ALA A 196 13.86 4.09 0.58
CA ALA A 196 14.96 3.46 -0.11
C ALA A 196 14.54 2.92 -1.47
N GLY A 197 15.49 2.84 -2.39
CA GLY A 197 15.26 2.39 -3.74
C GLY A 197 16.44 2.74 -4.64
N SER A 198 16.33 2.38 -5.91
CA SER A 198 17.41 2.57 -6.88
C SER A 198 17.54 4.01 -7.36
N LYS A 199 16.44 4.78 -7.44
CA LYS A 199 16.42 6.08 -8.11
C LYS A 199 15.66 7.13 -7.31
N VAL A 200 16.28 8.31 -7.11
CA VAL A 200 15.63 9.50 -6.57
C VAL A 200 14.44 9.92 -7.45
N SER A 201 14.60 9.87 -8.78
CA SER A 201 13.58 10.29 -9.74
C SER A 201 12.23 9.58 -9.54
N THR A 202 12.25 8.31 -9.15
CA THR A 202 11.02 7.55 -8.91
C THR A 202 10.36 7.85 -7.57
N LYS A 203 11.10 8.38 -6.61
CA LYS A 203 10.62 8.64 -5.24
C LYS A 203 10.78 10.10 -4.78
N LEU A 204 11.12 11.01 -5.71
CA LEU A 204 11.36 12.41 -5.37
C LEU A 204 10.16 13.07 -4.71
N THR A 205 8.94 12.80 -5.19
CA THR A 205 7.72 13.36 -4.60
C THR A 205 7.49 12.85 -3.18
N ILE A 206 7.76 11.56 -2.93
CA ILE A 206 7.69 10.98 -1.59
C ILE A 206 8.72 11.65 -0.67
N LEU A 207 9.96 11.78 -1.13
CA LEU A 207 11.05 12.40 -0.37
C LEU A 207 10.71 13.84 0.02
N LYS A 208 10.22 14.64 -0.93
CA LYS A 208 9.80 16.02 -0.70
C LYS A 208 8.62 16.12 0.26
N SER A 209 7.61 15.26 0.09
CA SER A 209 6.44 15.24 0.97
C SER A 209 6.81 14.89 2.40
N LEU A 210 7.65 13.88 2.60
CA LEU A 210 8.08 13.45 3.93
C LEU A 210 9.07 14.43 4.57
N ALA A 211 9.90 15.12 3.78
CA ALA A 211 10.86 16.10 4.28
C ALA A 211 10.20 17.23 5.08
N ASP A 212 8.94 17.54 4.81
CA ASP A 212 8.19 18.56 5.55
C ASP A 212 7.62 18.02 6.88
N LYS A 213 7.64 16.72 7.12
CA LYS A 213 6.89 16.07 8.22
C LYS A 213 7.78 15.32 9.19
N VAL A 214 8.84 14.68 8.72
CA VAL A 214 9.62 13.73 9.52
C VAL A 214 10.75 14.41 10.28
N ASP A 215 11.15 13.81 11.40
CA ASP A 215 12.28 14.26 12.21
C ASP A 215 13.60 13.65 11.71
N ASN A 216 13.56 12.43 11.18
CA ASN A 216 14.69 11.79 10.51
C ASN A 216 14.21 11.14 9.23
N LEU A 217 14.93 11.38 8.13
CA LEU A 217 14.68 10.75 6.84
C LEU A 217 15.87 9.85 6.49
N ILE A 218 15.70 8.55 6.69
CA ILE A 218 16.69 7.55 6.33
C ILE A 218 16.52 7.21 4.86
N VAL A 219 17.58 7.33 4.09
CA VAL A 219 17.61 6.98 2.67
C VAL A 219 18.49 5.75 2.46
N GLY A 220 18.18 4.95 1.44
CA GLY A 220 18.92 3.72 1.15
C GLY A 220 19.03 3.41 -0.34
N GLY A 221 19.91 2.49 -0.69
CA GLY A 221 20.11 2.08 -2.08
C GLY A 221 20.71 3.19 -2.94
N GLY A 222 20.33 3.24 -4.22
CA GLY A 222 20.76 4.28 -5.16
C GLY A 222 20.34 5.68 -4.72
N ILE A 223 19.24 5.81 -4.01
CA ILE A 223 18.82 7.08 -3.40
C ILE A 223 19.88 7.57 -2.41
N ALA A 224 20.33 6.70 -1.50
CA ALA A 224 21.40 7.05 -0.54
C ALA A 224 22.69 7.46 -1.26
N ASN A 225 23.06 6.79 -2.35
CA ASN A 225 24.25 7.12 -3.11
C ASN A 225 24.17 8.53 -3.72
N THR A 226 23.01 8.92 -4.21
CA THR A 226 22.77 10.29 -4.71
C THR A 226 22.85 11.31 -3.56
N PHE A 227 22.31 11.01 -2.39
CA PHE A 227 22.45 11.87 -1.20
C PHE A 227 23.88 11.95 -0.70
N MET A 228 24.66 10.87 -0.80
CA MET A 228 26.09 10.87 -0.47
C MET A 228 26.88 11.80 -1.41
N LEU A 229 26.57 11.78 -2.71
CA LEU A 229 27.14 12.74 -3.67
C LEU A 229 26.79 14.18 -3.27
N ALA A 230 25.54 14.41 -2.88
CA ALA A 230 25.10 15.74 -2.42
C ALA A 230 25.85 16.19 -1.18
N ALA A 231 26.27 15.28 -0.33
CA ALA A 231 27.09 15.55 0.86
C ALA A 231 28.59 15.66 0.55
N GLY A 232 28.99 15.55 -0.72
CA GLY A 232 30.40 15.69 -1.15
C GLY A 232 31.21 14.40 -1.04
N LEU A 233 30.59 13.24 -0.85
CA LEU A 233 31.25 11.97 -0.73
C LEU A 233 31.45 11.30 -2.10
N LYS A 234 32.51 10.49 -2.20
CA LYS A 234 32.75 9.65 -3.40
C LYS A 234 31.97 8.35 -3.26
N ILE A 235 31.40 7.91 -4.35
CA ILE A 235 30.59 6.67 -4.40
C ILE A 235 31.10 5.66 -5.40
N GLY A 236 32.28 5.90 -6.03
CA GLY A 236 32.84 5.02 -7.04
C GLY A 236 31.93 4.90 -8.27
N LYS A 237 31.70 3.67 -8.71
CA LYS A 237 30.78 3.36 -9.81
C LYS A 237 29.38 2.94 -9.33
N SER A 238 29.00 3.33 -8.12
CA SER A 238 27.68 3.00 -7.56
C SER A 238 26.53 3.61 -8.36
N LEU A 239 25.39 2.94 -8.33
CA LEU A 239 24.17 3.45 -8.94
C LEU A 239 23.77 4.76 -8.27
N ALA A 240 23.61 5.82 -9.06
CA ALA A 240 23.19 7.15 -8.60
C ALA A 240 22.61 7.96 -9.75
N GLU A 241 21.99 9.07 -9.42
CA GLU A 241 21.47 10.04 -10.38
C GLU A 241 22.13 11.41 -10.15
N PRO A 242 23.28 11.67 -10.76
CA PRO A 242 24.01 12.92 -10.56
C PRO A 242 23.20 14.20 -10.87
N ASP A 243 22.26 14.10 -11.82
CA ASP A 243 21.39 15.24 -12.19
C ASP A 243 20.42 15.63 -11.06
N LEU A 244 20.22 14.78 -10.07
CA LEU A 244 19.32 15.03 -8.94
C LEU A 244 20.05 15.34 -7.63
N VAL A 245 21.34 15.55 -7.68
CA VAL A 245 22.14 15.99 -6.52
C VAL A 245 21.63 17.33 -5.97
N GLY A 246 21.22 18.25 -6.84
CA GLY A 246 20.61 19.51 -6.42
C GLY A 246 19.33 19.33 -5.62
N ASP A 247 18.45 18.43 -6.05
CA ASP A 247 17.22 18.08 -5.32
C ASP A 247 17.54 17.44 -3.96
N ALA A 248 18.52 16.56 -3.90
CA ALA A 248 18.97 15.94 -2.65
C ALA A 248 19.51 17.00 -1.66
N LYS A 249 20.32 17.95 -2.13
CA LYS A 249 20.82 19.07 -1.31
C LYS A 249 19.67 19.89 -0.75
N THR A 250 18.67 20.21 -1.57
CA THR A 250 17.49 20.96 -1.15
C THR A 250 16.74 20.25 -0.03
N ILE A 251 16.58 18.94 -0.14
CA ILE A 251 15.92 18.13 0.90
C ILE A 251 16.71 18.15 2.21
N ILE A 252 18.03 17.97 2.15
CA ILE A 252 18.91 18.05 3.33
C ILE A 252 18.78 19.41 4.02
N GLU A 253 18.82 20.50 3.24
CA GLU A 253 18.69 21.86 3.75
C GLU A 253 17.33 22.14 4.38
N LEU A 254 16.24 21.71 3.74
CA LEU A 254 14.88 21.83 4.28
C LEU A 254 14.75 21.10 5.61
N MET A 255 15.28 19.90 5.71
CA MET A 255 15.26 19.13 6.94
C MET A 255 16.06 19.82 8.05
N ALA A 256 17.28 20.27 7.74
CA ALA A 256 18.12 20.97 8.69
C ALA A 256 17.47 22.27 9.19
N ALA A 257 16.80 23.01 8.33
CA ALA A 257 16.10 24.25 8.69
C ALA A 257 14.96 24.03 9.71
N ARG A 258 14.40 22.83 9.76
CA ARG A 258 13.36 22.43 10.73
C ARG A 258 13.93 21.75 11.98
N GLY A 259 15.24 21.63 12.12
CA GLY A 259 15.87 20.87 13.20
C GLY A 259 15.78 19.34 13.00
N ALA A 260 15.45 18.91 11.80
CA ALA A 260 15.39 17.51 11.40
C ALA A 260 16.65 17.10 10.64
N SER A 261 16.85 15.82 10.36
CA SER A 261 18.08 15.33 9.73
C SER A 261 17.85 14.24 8.68
N VAL A 262 18.76 14.23 7.69
CA VAL A 262 18.95 13.11 6.78
C VAL A 262 20.27 12.46 7.16
N PRO A 263 20.27 11.33 7.91
CA PRO A 263 21.52 10.67 8.29
C PRO A 263 22.28 10.20 7.05
N ILE A 264 23.54 10.60 6.95
CA ILE A 264 24.42 10.17 5.85
C ILE A 264 25.29 9.02 6.35
N PRO A 265 25.43 7.92 5.60
CA PRO A 265 26.26 6.79 6.02
C PRO A 265 27.69 7.20 6.36
N VAL A 266 28.25 6.60 7.42
CA VAL A 266 29.66 6.76 7.82
C VAL A 266 30.51 5.61 7.30
N ASP A 267 29.91 4.46 7.05
CA ASP A 267 30.53 3.28 6.44
C ASP A 267 29.55 2.60 5.50
N VAL A 268 30.08 1.81 4.61
CA VAL A 268 29.33 1.14 3.53
C VAL A 268 29.89 -0.26 3.30
N VAL A 269 29.10 -1.09 2.64
CA VAL A 269 29.54 -2.40 2.15
C VAL A 269 29.65 -2.31 0.63
N CYS A 270 30.86 -2.52 0.13
CA CYS A 270 31.20 -2.39 -1.28
C CYS A 270 31.48 -3.75 -1.92
N ALA A 271 31.28 -3.80 -3.23
CA ALA A 271 31.73 -4.88 -4.08
C ALA A 271 32.28 -4.32 -5.40
N LYS A 272 33.02 -5.13 -6.14
CA LYS A 272 33.54 -4.74 -7.46
C LYS A 272 32.57 -5.05 -8.59
N GLU A 273 31.55 -5.86 -8.31
CA GLU A 273 30.52 -6.27 -9.27
C GLU A 273 29.18 -6.46 -8.56
N PHE A 274 28.10 -6.40 -9.31
CA PHE A 274 26.76 -6.72 -8.83
C PHE A 274 26.46 -8.19 -9.14
N SER A 275 26.71 -9.07 -8.17
CA SER A 275 26.41 -10.49 -8.28
C SER A 275 26.16 -11.13 -6.92
N ALA A 276 25.45 -12.26 -6.93
CA ALA A 276 25.19 -13.04 -5.72
C ALA A 276 26.47 -13.60 -5.08
N THR A 277 27.54 -13.72 -5.82
CA THR A 277 28.84 -14.25 -5.38
C THR A 277 29.90 -13.16 -5.19
N ALA A 278 29.54 -11.89 -5.36
CA ALA A 278 30.47 -10.79 -5.20
C ALA A 278 31.00 -10.73 -3.76
N GLN A 279 32.30 -10.48 -3.61
CA GLN A 279 32.93 -10.33 -2.32
C GLN A 279 32.55 -8.98 -1.69
N ALA A 280 32.01 -9.02 -0.47
CA ALA A 280 31.64 -7.84 0.28
C ALA A 280 32.85 -7.31 1.07
N THR A 281 33.06 -6.00 1.02
CA THR A 281 34.11 -5.33 1.77
C THR A 281 33.51 -4.12 2.51
N VAL A 282 33.64 -4.11 3.83
CA VAL A 282 33.23 -2.97 4.64
C VAL A 282 34.27 -1.88 4.54
N LYS A 283 33.84 -0.67 4.19
CA LYS A 283 34.73 0.51 4.07
C LYS A 283 34.14 1.72 4.77
N ASP A 284 34.99 2.55 5.35
CA ASP A 284 34.64 3.92 5.67
C ASP A 284 34.26 4.65 4.38
N VAL A 285 33.29 5.57 4.45
CA VAL A 285 32.84 6.29 3.25
C VAL A 285 33.96 7.07 2.55
N LYS A 286 34.98 7.51 3.28
CA LYS A 286 36.15 8.20 2.70
C LYS A 286 37.11 7.29 1.96
N ASP A 287 37.01 5.98 2.13
CA ASP A 287 37.89 4.96 1.54
C ASP A 287 37.30 4.32 0.28
N VAL A 288 36.14 4.76 -0.16
CA VAL A 288 35.50 4.28 -1.39
C VAL A 288 36.34 4.67 -2.60
N THR A 289 36.67 3.68 -3.45
CA THR A 289 37.48 3.87 -4.66
C THR A 289 36.60 3.90 -5.92
N ASP A 290 37.20 4.33 -7.04
CA ASP A 290 36.45 4.51 -8.31
C ASP A 290 35.82 3.23 -8.86
N ASP A 291 36.37 2.06 -8.49
CA ASP A 291 35.88 0.75 -8.93
C ASP A 291 34.94 0.08 -7.91
N ASP A 292 34.63 0.75 -6.82
CA ASP A 292 33.70 0.25 -5.83
C ASP A 292 32.24 0.50 -6.23
N MET A 293 31.38 -0.48 -5.92
CA MET A 293 29.93 -0.33 -5.93
C MET A 293 29.43 -0.45 -4.49
N ILE A 294 28.69 0.54 -4.01
CA ILE A 294 28.04 0.49 -2.69
C ILE A 294 26.76 -0.32 -2.82
N LEU A 295 26.67 -1.43 -2.10
CA LEU A 295 25.53 -2.35 -2.14
C LEU A 295 24.79 -2.50 -0.81
N ASP A 296 25.31 -1.90 0.27
CA ASP A 296 24.65 -1.85 1.56
C ASP A 296 25.26 -0.74 2.41
N ILE A 297 24.55 -0.34 3.47
CA ILE A 297 25.15 0.46 4.54
C ILE A 297 26.09 -0.42 5.38
N GLY A 298 27.10 0.19 5.96
CA GLY A 298 28.03 -0.53 6.83
C GLY A 298 27.45 -0.78 8.23
N PRO A 299 28.14 -1.61 9.03
CA PRO A 299 27.66 -1.99 10.36
C PRO A 299 27.58 -0.83 11.35
N LYS A 300 28.48 0.14 11.27
CA LYS A 300 28.42 1.34 12.13
C LYS A 300 27.22 2.20 11.81
N THR A 301 26.95 2.43 10.53
CA THR A 301 25.76 3.15 10.07
C THR A 301 24.50 2.43 10.49
N ALA A 302 24.44 1.12 10.27
CA ALA A 302 23.29 0.30 10.68
C ALA A 302 23.00 0.42 12.18
N ALA A 303 24.02 0.37 13.02
CA ALA A 303 23.87 0.51 14.47
C ALA A 303 23.34 1.89 14.88
N GLN A 304 23.83 2.96 14.25
CA GLN A 304 23.36 4.33 14.51
C GLN A 304 21.90 4.50 14.10
N LEU A 305 21.52 3.99 12.93
CA LEU A 305 20.14 4.05 12.44
C LEU A 305 19.22 3.18 13.30
N ALA A 306 19.67 2.01 13.74
CA ALA A 306 18.92 1.15 14.63
C ALA A 306 18.58 1.87 15.95
N ASP A 307 19.51 2.62 16.53
CA ASP A 307 19.28 3.41 17.74
C ASP A 307 18.19 4.48 17.50
N GLN A 308 18.21 5.16 16.35
CA GLN A 308 17.17 6.12 15.99
C GLN A 308 15.79 5.46 15.85
N LEU A 309 15.75 4.28 15.24
CA LEU A 309 14.49 3.53 15.05
C LEU A 309 13.92 3.03 16.38
N LYS A 310 14.79 2.55 17.28
CA LYS A 310 14.35 2.11 18.61
C LYS A 310 13.81 3.26 19.45
N ALA A 311 14.34 4.46 19.28
CA ALA A 311 13.90 5.66 19.99
C ALA A 311 12.71 6.36 19.32
N ALA A 312 12.28 5.94 18.13
CA ALA A 312 11.20 6.56 17.38
C ALA A 312 9.84 6.38 18.06
N GLY A 313 9.01 7.40 17.96
CA GLY A 313 7.59 7.28 18.31
C GLY A 313 6.75 6.70 17.18
N THR A 314 7.14 6.99 15.94
CA THR A 314 6.48 6.50 14.73
C THR A 314 7.51 6.22 13.64
N ILE A 315 7.31 5.13 12.91
CA ILE A 315 8.20 4.71 11.80
C ILE A 315 7.36 4.49 10.55
N VAL A 316 7.77 5.10 9.44
CA VAL A 316 7.24 4.83 8.10
C VAL A 316 8.33 4.15 7.28
N TRP A 317 8.10 2.92 6.88
CA TRP A 317 9.12 2.11 6.21
C TRP A 317 8.75 1.79 4.78
N ASN A 318 9.54 2.30 3.83
CA ASN A 318 9.41 2.03 2.40
C ASN A 318 10.77 1.76 1.77
N GLY A 319 11.10 0.51 1.59
CA GLY A 319 12.26 0.03 0.85
C GLY A 319 13.43 -0.47 1.70
N PRO A 320 14.18 -1.44 1.19
CA PRO A 320 15.41 -1.95 1.81
C PRO A 320 16.58 -0.99 1.59
N VAL A 321 17.52 -0.97 2.53
CA VAL A 321 18.68 -0.06 2.48
C VAL A 321 19.90 -0.64 1.78
N GLY A 322 19.81 -1.88 1.31
CA GLY A 322 20.86 -2.56 0.56
C GLY A 322 20.28 -3.65 -0.32
N VAL A 323 21.14 -4.36 -1.04
CA VAL A 323 20.78 -5.48 -1.93
C VAL A 323 20.59 -6.73 -1.07
N PHE A 324 19.53 -6.74 -0.29
CA PHE A 324 19.28 -7.77 0.74
C PHE A 324 18.99 -9.16 0.16
N GLU A 325 18.68 -9.25 -1.12
CA GLU A 325 18.54 -10.53 -1.82
C GLU A 325 19.83 -11.35 -1.81
N PHE A 326 20.97 -10.67 -1.75
CA PHE A 326 22.29 -11.28 -1.57
C PHE A 326 22.67 -11.14 -0.09
N ASP A 327 22.84 -12.26 0.60
CA ASP A 327 23.02 -12.27 2.07
C ASP A 327 24.18 -11.39 2.55
N GLN A 328 25.29 -11.31 1.79
CA GLN A 328 26.44 -10.49 2.14
C GLN A 328 26.17 -8.98 2.08
N PHE A 329 25.07 -8.56 1.43
CA PHE A 329 24.62 -7.17 1.34
C PHE A 329 23.26 -6.96 2.03
N GLY A 330 22.88 -7.89 2.90
CA GLY A 330 21.60 -7.84 3.61
C GLY A 330 21.69 -7.36 5.06
N ASN A 331 22.88 -7.21 5.62
CA ASN A 331 23.02 -6.88 7.05
C ASN A 331 22.35 -5.57 7.44
N GLY A 332 22.49 -4.52 6.63
CA GLY A 332 21.87 -3.24 6.89
C GLY A 332 20.35 -3.35 7.00
N THR A 333 19.72 -3.95 6.02
CA THR A 333 18.25 -4.16 6.02
C THR A 333 17.82 -5.03 7.18
N LYS A 334 18.56 -6.10 7.50
CA LYS A 334 18.28 -6.98 8.65
C LYS A 334 18.32 -6.22 9.97
N VAL A 335 19.38 -5.45 10.20
CA VAL A 335 19.55 -4.67 11.44
C VAL A 335 18.41 -3.65 11.59
N LEU A 336 18.05 -2.93 10.53
CA LEU A 336 16.95 -1.98 10.57
C LEU A 336 15.60 -2.68 10.80
N ALA A 337 15.36 -3.81 10.12
CA ALA A 337 14.15 -4.61 10.32
C ALA A 337 14.00 -5.07 11.77
N GLU A 338 15.07 -5.58 12.39
CA GLU A 338 15.07 -6.01 13.77
C GLU A 338 14.88 -4.83 14.75
N ALA A 339 15.45 -3.66 14.42
CA ALA A 339 15.25 -2.45 15.21
C ALA A 339 13.80 -1.95 15.17
N ILE A 340 13.18 -1.99 14.00
CA ILE A 340 11.76 -1.67 13.83
C ILE A 340 10.90 -2.63 14.67
N ALA A 341 11.18 -3.92 14.58
CA ALA A 341 10.46 -4.94 15.33
C ALA A 341 10.63 -4.78 16.86
N ALA A 342 11.79 -4.31 17.31
CA ALA A 342 12.07 -4.08 18.73
C ALA A 342 11.62 -2.70 19.22
N SER A 343 11.28 -1.78 18.34
CA SER A 343 10.83 -0.43 18.71
C SER A 343 9.48 -0.46 19.41
N SER A 344 9.31 0.36 20.43
CA SER A 344 8.02 0.59 21.08
C SER A 344 7.12 1.55 20.26
N GLY A 345 7.68 2.22 19.25
CA GLY A 345 6.96 3.13 18.38
C GLY A 345 6.00 2.40 17.43
N PHE A 346 5.01 3.11 16.94
CA PHE A 346 4.13 2.57 15.91
C PHE A 346 4.85 2.54 14.56
N SER A 347 4.86 1.38 13.90
CA SER A 347 5.46 1.23 12.59
C SER A 347 4.42 0.88 11.53
N ILE A 348 4.54 1.53 10.36
CA ILE A 348 3.80 1.18 9.15
C ILE A 348 4.81 0.90 8.04
N ALA A 349 4.59 -0.20 7.32
CA ALA A 349 5.46 -0.61 6.22
C ALA A 349 4.63 -0.86 4.97
N GLY A 350 5.18 -0.55 3.81
CA GLY A 350 4.53 -0.82 2.54
C GLY A 350 5.51 -0.82 1.37
N GLY A 351 5.04 -1.35 0.24
CA GLY A 351 5.85 -1.58 -0.95
C GLY A 351 6.34 -3.02 -1.04
N GLY A 352 6.44 -3.53 -2.28
CA GLY A 352 6.76 -4.95 -2.52
C GLY A 352 8.09 -5.39 -1.93
N ASP A 353 9.15 -4.60 -2.11
CA ASP A 353 10.48 -4.92 -1.57
C ASP A 353 10.51 -4.88 -0.05
N THR A 354 9.73 -3.99 0.55
CA THR A 354 9.60 -3.91 2.02
C THR A 354 8.94 -5.17 2.56
N LEU A 355 7.86 -5.63 1.93
CA LEU A 355 7.16 -6.85 2.31
C LEU A 355 8.08 -8.08 2.16
N ALA A 356 8.89 -8.12 1.11
CA ALA A 356 9.89 -9.18 0.92
C ALA A 356 10.93 -9.20 2.05
N ALA A 357 11.40 -8.05 2.49
CA ALA A 357 12.32 -7.95 3.62
C ALA A 357 11.66 -8.39 4.93
N ILE A 358 10.43 -7.99 5.17
CA ILE A 358 9.64 -8.41 6.34
C ILE A 358 9.52 -9.93 6.39
N ALA A 359 9.22 -10.55 5.25
CA ALA A 359 9.12 -12.01 5.14
C ALA A 359 10.47 -12.69 5.37
N LYS A 360 11.54 -12.19 4.74
CA LYS A 360 12.88 -12.76 4.86
C LYS A 360 13.37 -12.77 6.32
N TYR A 361 13.11 -11.72 7.07
CA TYR A 361 13.58 -11.58 8.46
C TYR A 361 12.51 -11.95 9.50
N SER A 362 11.37 -12.47 9.08
CA SER A 362 10.32 -13.05 9.93
C SER A 362 9.82 -12.10 11.02
N ILE A 363 9.56 -10.84 10.67
CA ILE A 363 9.13 -9.81 11.62
C ILE A 363 7.69 -9.33 11.42
N ALA A 364 6.90 -10.00 10.59
CA ALA A 364 5.55 -9.54 10.20
C ALA A 364 4.64 -9.26 11.42
N ASP A 365 4.71 -10.07 12.45
CA ASP A 365 3.92 -9.94 13.68
C ASP A 365 4.39 -8.84 14.65
N ARG A 366 5.53 -8.22 14.35
CA ARG A 366 6.14 -7.16 15.16
C ARG A 366 6.19 -5.80 14.44
N VAL A 367 5.60 -5.71 13.26
CA VAL A 367 5.36 -4.44 12.55
C VAL A 367 3.95 -3.99 12.88
N GLY A 368 3.77 -2.73 13.25
CA GLY A 368 2.49 -2.19 13.70
C GLY A 368 1.37 -2.32 12.66
N TYR A 369 1.68 -2.01 11.41
CA TYR A 369 0.77 -2.21 10.30
C TYR A 369 1.54 -2.44 9.00
N ILE A 370 1.16 -3.47 8.24
CA ILE A 370 1.73 -3.76 6.92
C ILE A 370 0.68 -3.40 5.87
N SER A 371 0.96 -2.36 5.09
CA SER A 371 0.05 -1.95 4.02
C SER A 371 0.07 -2.96 2.88
N THR A 372 -1.10 -3.36 2.43
CA THR A 372 -1.27 -4.18 1.23
C THR A 372 -1.51 -3.32 -0.02
N GLY A 373 -1.53 -2.00 0.14
CA GLY A 373 -2.00 -1.05 -0.86
C GLY A 373 -1.05 -0.76 -2.02
N GLY A 374 0.21 -1.20 -1.95
CA GLY A 374 1.18 -0.98 -3.05
C GLY A 374 1.21 0.47 -3.55
N GLY A 375 0.70 0.68 -4.76
CA GLY A 375 0.65 1.98 -5.41
C GLY A 375 -0.14 3.04 -4.64
N ALA A 376 -1.26 2.67 -4.02
CA ALA A 376 -2.07 3.59 -3.22
C ALA A 376 -1.31 4.06 -1.97
N PHE A 377 -0.58 3.17 -1.32
CA PHE A 377 0.30 3.52 -0.20
C PHE A 377 1.37 4.53 -0.61
N LEU A 378 2.04 4.29 -1.73
CA LEU A 378 3.07 5.19 -2.25
C LEU A 378 2.48 6.57 -2.62
N GLU A 379 1.34 6.61 -3.28
CA GLU A 379 0.68 7.88 -3.62
C GLU A 379 0.22 8.63 -2.39
N PHE A 380 -0.20 7.94 -1.34
CA PHE A 380 -0.48 8.58 -0.06
C PHE A 380 0.77 9.21 0.55
N LEU A 381 1.91 8.51 0.51
CA LEU A 381 3.19 9.06 0.98
C LEU A 381 3.65 10.27 0.15
N GLU A 382 3.26 10.34 -1.12
CA GLU A 382 3.50 11.50 -1.98
C GLU A 382 2.67 12.73 -1.60
N GLY A 383 1.74 12.59 -0.67
CA GLY A 383 0.82 13.66 -0.29
C GLY A 383 -0.36 13.82 -1.22
N LYS A 384 -0.57 12.89 -2.16
CA LYS A 384 -1.70 12.92 -3.10
C LYS A 384 -3.00 12.54 -2.40
N THR A 385 -4.08 13.17 -2.84
CA THR A 385 -5.43 12.78 -2.47
C THR A 385 -5.81 11.50 -3.22
N LEU A 386 -6.28 10.49 -2.48
CA LEU A 386 -6.75 9.25 -3.08
C LEU A 386 -8.22 9.40 -3.51
N PRO A 387 -8.57 9.27 -4.80
CA PRO A 387 -9.92 9.55 -5.28
C PRO A 387 -11.01 8.74 -4.59
N ALA A 388 -10.76 7.44 -4.33
CA ALA A 388 -11.73 6.57 -3.69
C ALA A 388 -11.97 6.95 -2.22
N VAL A 389 -11.00 7.54 -1.54
CA VAL A 389 -11.13 8.05 -0.17
C VAL A 389 -11.83 9.41 -0.17
N GLU A 390 -11.43 10.30 -1.07
CA GLU A 390 -12.00 11.64 -1.18
C GLU A 390 -13.51 11.59 -1.41
N ILE A 391 -13.99 10.72 -2.29
CA ILE A 391 -15.42 10.60 -2.54
C ILE A 391 -16.19 10.11 -1.30
N LEU A 392 -15.60 9.20 -0.52
CA LEU A 392 -16.21 8.74 0.73
C LEU A 392 -16.27 9.85 1.78
N GLU A 393 -15.24 10.70 1.86
CA GLU A 393 -15.24 11.88 2.73
C GLU A 393 -16.35 12.86 2.34
N GLN A 394 -16.46 13.17 1.06
CA GLN A 394 -17.50 14.06 0.54
C GLN A 394 -18.89 13.52 0.83
N ARG A 395 -19.09 12.21 0.71
CA ARG A 395 -20.37 11.57 1.02
C ARG A 395 -20.68 11.61 2.51
N ALA A 396 -19.69 11.43 3.39
CA ALA A 396 -19.86 11.56 4.83
C ALA A 396 -20.26 12.98 5.23
N GLN A 397 -19.60 14.00 4.68
CA GLN A 397 -19.92 15.42 4.92
C GLN A 397 -21.35 15.77 4.48
N ARG A 398 -21.77 15.25 3.32
CA ARG A 398 -23.13 15.50 2.81
C ARG A 398 -24.18 14.88 3.71
N GLN A 399 -23.92 13.71 4.26
CA GLN A 399 -24.85 13.02 5.15
C GLN A 399 -24.99 13.74 6.51
N GLU A 400 -23.89 14.25 7.04
CA GLU A 400 -23.88 15.07 8.26
C GLU A 400 -24.65 16.39 8.07
N ALA A 401 -24.54 17.01 6.91
CA ALA A 401 -25.26 18.24 6.59
C ALA A 401 -26.78 18.05 6.45
N LEU A 402 -27.24 16.80 6.24
CA LEU A 402 -28.66 16.46 6.11
C LEU A 402 -29.27 15.91 7.43
N ALA A 403 -28.43 15.62 8.42
CA ALA A 403 -28.84 15.13 9.74
C ALA A 403 -29.03 16.26 10.72
#